data_1d2ba403e8fd1ed04417175d681ba1db
#
_entry.id   1d2ba403e8fd1ed04417175d681ba1db
#
_cell.length_a   1.000
_cell.length_b   1.000
_cell.length_c   1.000
_cell.angle_alpha   90.00
_cell.angle_beta   90.00
_cell.angle_gamma   90.00
#
_symmetry.space_group_name_H-M   'P 1'
#
loop_
_entity.id
_entity.type
_entity.pdbx_description
1 polymer ?
#
loop_
_entity_poly.entity_id
_entity_poly.type
_entity_poly.pdbx_seq_one_letter_code
_entity_poly.pdbx_strand_id
1 'polypeptide(L)'
;MLLRQSKNTFIRTTDRYGYITNQLTRHDRTYDSNGADWLREISRTPKNVDDIVDHLMELYVDADREVLRADFTDFCQSLANDNFIVLGETEKELDDKDLTFSYMMDNPKTLAEDYTQHTDETVGENTQDFFLEEVQGRPLISNLQFELSSRCNERCIHCYIPNGKKDKWLDMPMAKVKSILDEFADMGGLHVTLSGGEAFLHKDLIPIAQYCREKDMMISILSNLISLKEEHIQPLQALNVSLIQASLYSMDPLIHDAITTVKGSFARTKWAIERLVQANIPVQISCPVMKANRHGYDKVLDYARSLKIKAQTDYIMMARADLDTENLANRLSLEETEELLKDILEHDWVYREDVLSQKPIREEIAEDMERHKKQPVCGVGYDTCCITANGDVYACPGWQDYVLGNVYKQPLKTIWEDSERVKQLRKITNASFPQCLACEARDYCARCLVRNYNESGGDMFKINEHFCKVAFLNKRLVEEYRAKGLL
;
A
#
# COMPACT_ATOMS: atom_id res chain seq x y z
N MET A 1 -4.86 36.26 1.16
CA MET A 1 -4.70 34.90 1.79
C MET A 1 -4.00 34.00 0.79
N LEU A 2 -2.93 33.33 1.23
CA LEU A 2 -2.20 32.33 0.45
C LEU A 2 -2.71 30.93 0.80
N LEU A 3 -2.71 30.03 -0.18
CA LEU A 3 -2.94 28.62 -0.01
C LEU A 3 -1.82 27.80 -0.67
N ARG A 4 -1.55 26.61 -0.13
CA ARG A 4 -0.63 25.64 -0.69
C ARG A 4 -1.09 24.21 -0.33
N GLN A 5 -0.94 23.28 -1.27
CA GLN A 5 -1.06 21.85 -0.98
C GLN A 5 -0.08 21.45 0.12
N SER A 6 -0.58 20.74 1.17
CA SER A 6 0.30 20.22 2.23
C SER A 6 1.31 19.23 1.65
N LYS A 7 2.53 19.20 2.20
CA LYS A 7 3.59 18.27 1.75
C LYS A 7 3.23 16.80 1.89
N ASN A 8 2.23 16.47 2.71
CA ASN A 8 1.73 15.12 2.91
C ASN A 8 0.52 14.77 2.03
N THR A 9 0.00 15.74 1.29
CA THR A 9 -1.21 15.58 0.47
C THR A 9 -0.86 15.31 -0.99
N PHE A 10 -1.71 14.53 -1.65
CA PHE A 10 -1.61 14.19 -3.06
C PHE A 10 -2.98 14.35 -3.71
N ILE A 11 -3.00 14.95 -4.90
CA ILE A 11 -4.21 15.27 -5.64
C ILE A 11 -4.18 14.55 -6.99
N ARG A 12 -5.31 13.96 -7.39
CA ARG A 12 -5.54 13.44 -8.73
C ARG A 12 -6.88 13.94 -9.24
N THR A 13 -6.88 14.48 -10.43
CA THR A 13 -8.10 15.00 -11.07
C THR A 13 -8.28 14.38 -12.44
N THR A 14 -9.52 14.06 -12.77
CA THR A 14 -9.97 13.62 -14.08
C THR A 14 -11.08 14.57 -14.56
N ASP A 15 -11.60 14.38 -15.76
CA ASP A 15 -12.76 15.15 -16.23
C ASP A 15 -14.06 14.84 -15.48
N ARG A 16 -14.07 13.79 -14.63
CA ARG A 16 -15.24 13.30 -13.93
C ARG A 16 -15.22 13.55 -12.43
N TYR A 17 -14.03 13.46 -11.83
CA TYR A 17 -13.88 13.55 -10.38
C TYR A 17 -12.49 14.07 -10.00
N GLY A 18 -12.42 14.62 -8.78
CA GLY A 18 -11.19 14.91 -8.06
C GLY A 18 -11.02 13.98 -6.88
N TYR A 19 -9.80 13.54 -6.65
CA TYR A 19 -9.41 12.77 -5.47
C TYR A 19 -8.26 13.45 -4.76
N ILE A 20 -8.36 13.53 -3.44
CA ILE A 20 -7.34 14.11 -2.57
C ILE A 20 -7.10 13.17 -1.39
N THR A 21 -5.84 12.92 -1.06
CA THR A 21 -5.45 12.06 0.06
C THR A 21 -4.26 12.65 0.80
N ASN A 22 -4.21 12.42 2.11
CA ASN A 22 -3.10 12.80 2.97
C ASN A 22 -2.42 11.54 3.53
N GLN A 23 -1.15 11.32 3.18
CA GLN A 23 -0.39 10.14 3.61
C GLN A 23 -0.14 10.06 5.12
N LEU A 24 -0.18 11.19 5.83
CA LEU A 24 0.07 11.26 7.27
C LEU A 24 -1.18 10.97 8.09
N THR A 25 -2.30 11.68 7.78
CA THR A 25 -3.58 11.52 8.48
C THR A 25 -4.36 10.31 7.96
N ARG A 26 -4.03 9.80 6.75
CA ARG A 26 -4.75 8.76 6.01
C ARG A 26 -6.20 9.11 5.68
N HIS A 27 -6.52 10.39 5.72
CA HIS A 27 -7.77 10.91 5.21
C HIS A 27 -7.73 10.97 3.69
N ASP A 28 -8.87 10.75 3.08
CA ASP A 28 -9.11 10.96 1.66
C ASP A 28 -10.52 11.49 1.42
N ARG A 29 -10.69 12.19 0.30
CA ARG A 29 -11.97 12.69 -0.17
C ARG A 29 -12.07 12.57 -1.68
N THR A 30 -13.28 12.40 -2.17
CA THR A 30 -13.64 12.48 -3.58
C THR A 30 -14.57 13.64 -3.82
N TYR A 31 -14.47 14.22 -5.00
CA TYR A 31 -15.28 15.35 -5.45
C TYR A 31 -15.76 15.07 -6.88
N ASP A 32 -16.89 15.67 -7.26
CA ASP A 32 -17.40 15.65 -8.62
C ASP A 32 -16.50 16.46 -9.59
N SER A 33 -16.95 16.65 -10.84
CA SER A 33 -16.23 17.41 -11.85
C SER A 33 -15.95 18.86 -11.43
N ASN A 34 -16.89 19.51 -10.73
CA ASN A 34 -16.70 20.90 -10.27
C ASN A 34 -15.64 20.97 -9.18
N GLY A 35 -15.69 20.08 -8.21
CA GLY A 35 -14.64 19.95 -7.20
C GLY A 35 -13.29 19.56 -7.78
N ALA A 36 -13.26 18.76 -8.86
CA ALA A 36 -12.03 18.47 -9.60
C ALA A 36 -11.41 19.70 -10.22
N ASP A 37 -12.21 20.63 -10.79
CA ASP A 37 -11.73 21.89 -11.33
C ASP A 37 -11.07 22.73 -10.23
N TRP A 38 -11.68 22.82 -9.05
CA TRP A 38 -11.13 23.55 -7.92
C TRP A 38 -9.85 22.90 -7.36
N LEU A 39 -9.80 21.59 -7.31
CA LEU A 39 -8.60 20.86 -6.89
C LEU A 39 -7.42 21.05 -7.85
N ARG A 40 -7.66 21.25 -9.16
CA ARG A 40 -6.60 21.54 -10.15
C ARG A 40 -5.87 22.85 -9.88
N GLU A 41 -6.54 23.80 -9.23
CA GLU A 41 -5.93 25.08 -8.85
C GLU A 41 -4.97 24.96 -7.68
N ILE A 42 -5.11 23.90 -6.86
CA ILE A 42 -4.28 23.66 -5.69
C ILE A 42 -2.95 23.02 -6.11
N SER A 43 -1.86 23.60 -5.65
CA SER A 43 -0.51 23.14 -6.00
C SER A 43 0.45 23.25 -4.81
N ARG A 44 1.63 22.65 -4.96
CA ARG A 44 2.72 22.77 -3.98
C ARG A 44 3.40 24.14 -3.98
N THR A 45 3.20 24.94 -5.01
CA THR A 45 3.62 26.33 -5.03
C THR A 45 2.51 27.18 -4.42
N PRO A 46 2.81 28.06 -3.45
CA PRO A 46 1.81 28.96 -2.87
C PRO A 46 1.12 29.83 -3.93
N LYS A 47 -0.19 29.91 -3.87
CA LYS A 47 -1.00 30.78 -4.73
C LYS A 47 -1.89 31.68 -3.86
N ASN A 48 -2.22 32.88 -4.37
CA ASN A 48 -3.22 33.74 -3.76
C ASN A 48 -4.63 33.27 -4.13
N VAL A 49 -5.53 33.24 -3.16
CA VAL A 49 -6.93 32.84 -3.37
C VAL A 49 -7.62 33.69 -4.39
N ASP A 50 -7.36 35.01 -4.40
CA ASP A 50 -7.98 35.93 -5.37
C ASP A 50 -7.51 35.68 -6.81
N ASP A 51 -6.22 35.30 -7.00
CA ASP A 51 -5.69 34.94 -8.32
C ASP A 51 -6.34 33.65 -8.85
N ILE A 52 -6.60 32.69 -7.94
CA ILE A 52 -7.30 31.45 -8.29
C ILE A 52 -8.76 31.74 -8.67
N VAL A 53 -9.44 32.55 -7.89
CA VAL A 53 -10.84 32.96 -8.20
C VAL A 53 -10.92 33.65 -9.56
N ASP A 54 -9.97 34.52 -9.89
CA ASP A 54 -9.92 35.18 -11.20
C ASP A 54 -9.75 34.16 -12.35
N HIS A 55 -8.94 33.10 -12.15
CA HIS A 55 -8.81 32.02 -13.12
C HIS A 55 -10.09 31.15 -13.21
N LEU A 56 -10.72 30.84 -12.07
CA LEU A 56 -11.99 30.09 -12.05
C LEU A 56 -13.13 30.86 -12.73
N MET A 57 -13.13 32.21 -12.70
CA MET A 57 -14.08 33.05 -13.44
C MET A 57 -13.98 32.89 -14.97
N GLU A 58 -12.82 32.44 -15.48
CA GLU A 58 -12.67 32.12 -16.91
C GLU A 58 -13.40 30.80 -17.26
N LEU A 59 -13.54 29.88 -16.30
CA LEU A 59 -14.23 28.60 -16.45
C LEU A 59 -15.75 28.77 -16.18
N TYR A 60 -16.12 29.56 -15.18
CA TYR A 60 -17.51 29.77 -14.74
C TYR A 60 -18.00 31.17 -15.18
N VAL A 61 -18.19 31.35 -16.48
CA VAL A 61 -18.44 32.65 -17.12
C VAL A 61 -19.67 33.38 -16.57
N ASP A 62 -20.69 32.67 -16.10
CA ASP A 62 -21.94 33.22 -15.57
C ASP A 62 -21.95 33.37 -14.05
N ALA A 63 -20.85 33.04 -13.35
CA ALA A 63 -20.77 33.09 -11.89
C ALA A 63 -20.60 34.55 -11.40
N ASP A 64 -21.18 34.86 -10.24
CA ASP A 64 -20.84 36.04 -9.49
C ASP A 64 -19.49 35.86 -8.78
N ARG A 65 -18.54 36.78 -9.02
CA ARG A 65 -17.18 36.66 -8.48
C ARG A 65 -17.12 36.61 -6.95
N GLU A 66 -17.98 37.39 -6.28
CA GLU A 66 -17.97 37.44 -4.80
C GLU A 66 -18.58 36.17 -4.22
N VAL A 67 -19.59 35.61 -4.88
CA VAL A 67 -20.17 34.29 -4.48
C VAL A 67 -19.14 33.19 -4.71
N LEU A 68 -18.53 33.15 -5.92
CA LEU A 68 -17.49 32.12 -6.21
C LEU A 68 -16.30 32.23 -5.24
N ARG A 69 -15.90 33.44 -4.87
CA ARG A 69 -14.83 33.68 -3.89
C ARG A 69 -15.20 33.15 -2.51
N ALA A 70 -16.42 33.37 -2.06
CA ALA A 70 -16.92 32.89 -0.78
C ALA A 70 -16.94 31.35 -0.77
N ASP A 71 -17.55 30.72 -1.77
CA ASP A 71 -17.67 29.27 -1.89
C ASP A 71 -16.29 28.60 -1.98
N PHE A 72 -15.36 29.15 -2.79
CA PHE A 72 -14.00 28.63 -2.87
C PHE A 72 -13.21 28.80 -1.58
N THR A 73 -13.45 29.90 -0.84
CA THR A 73 -12.83 30.10 0.49
C THR A 73 -13.33 29.07 1.48
N ASP A 74 -14.63 28.78 1.52
CA ASP A 74 -15.22 27.76 2.40
C ASP A 74 -14.71 26.35 2.04
N PHE A 75 -14.60 26.05 0.75
CA PHE A 75 -13.96 24.82 0.25
C PHE A 75 -12.51 24.70 0.74
N CYS A 76 -11.70 25.75 0.59
CA CYS A 76 -10.34 25.77 1.08
C CYS A 76 -10.27 25.61 2.61
N GLN A 77 -11.16 26.24 3.36
CA GLN A 77 -11.20 26.08 4.82
C GLN A 77 -11.53 24.63 5.21
N SER A 78 -12.49 24.00 4.52
CA SER A 78 -12.81 22.58 4.72
C SER A 78 -11.61 21.67 4.47
N LEU A 79 -10.86 21.90 3.37
CA LEU A 79 -9.65 21.15 3.08
C LEU A 79 -8.53 21.39 4.10
N ALA A 80 -8.40 22.63 4.60
CA ALA A 80 -7.39 22.97 5.61
C ALA A 80 -7.68 22.33 6.96
N ASN A 81 -8.96 22.23 7.35
CA ASN A 81 -9.38 21.55 8.57
C ASN A 81 -8.97 20.09 8.59
N ASP A 82 -8.95 19.42 7.44
CA ASP A 82 -8.50 18.03 7.28
C ASP A 82 -7.00 17.91 6.93
N ASN A 83 -6.25 19.00 7.03
CA ASN A 83 -4.82 19.04 6.72
C ASN A 83 -4.45 18.67 5.26
N PHE A 84 -5.38 18.80 4.32
CA PHE A 84 -5.06 18.61 2.91
C PHE A 84 -4.29 19.79 2.32
N ILE A 85 -4.60 21.01 2.77
CA ILE A 85 -3.90 22.23 2.40
C ILE A 85 -3.52 23.03 3.63
N VAL A 86 -2.66 24.02 3.43
CA VAL A 86 -2.33 25.04 4.43
C VAL A 86 -2.72 26.42 3.97
N LEU A 87 -3.28 27.22 4.88
CA LEU A 87 -3.71 28.59 4.65
C LEU A 87 -2.93 29.56 5.52
N GLY A 88 -2.50 30.70 4.96
CA GLY A 88 -1.75 31.72 5.70
C GLY A 88 -1.67 33.03 4.93
N GLU A 89 -1.06 34.05 5.54
CA GLU A 89 -0.79 35.34 4.89
C GLU A 89 0.62 35.39 4.31
N THR A 90 1.53 34.53 4.79
CA THR A 90 2.92 34.46 4.37
C THR A 90 3.34 33.02 4.13
N GLU A 91 4.36 32.80 3.28
CA GLU A 91 4.94 31.47 3.05
C GLU A 91 5.47 30.84 4.36
N LYS A 92 6.00 31.66 5.25
CA LYS A 92 6.47 31.20 6.56
C LYS A 92 5.32 30.61 7.40
N GLU A 93 4.15 31.26 7.40
CA GLU A 93 2.98 30.71 8.09
C GLU A 93 2.52 29.40 7.48
N LEU A 94 2.59 29.27 6.15
CA LEU A 94 2.29 28.01 5.48
C LEU A 94 3.25 26.89 5.94
N ASP A 95 4.55 27.20 6.04
CA ASP A 95 5.56 26.23 6.50
C ASP A 95 5.36 25.85 7.97
N ASP A 96 5.06 26.82 8.82
CA ASP A 96 4.85 26.59 10.26
C ASP A 96 3.59 25.75 10.56
N LYS A 97 2.56 25.84 9.70
CA LYS A 97 1.31 25.09 9.81
C LYS A 97 1.35 23.71 9.12
N ASP A 98 2.27 23.48 8.20
CA ASP A 98 2.34 22.26 7.41
C ASP A 98 2.87 21.08 8.24
N LEU A 99 2.02 20.12 8.55
CA LEU A 99 2.34 19.00 9.41
C LEU A 99 3.55 18.20 8.91
N THR A 100 4.45 17.87 9.82
CA THR A 100 5.61 17.01 9.55
C THR A 100 5.50 15.74 10.37
N PHE A 101 5.79 14.60 9.76
CA PHE A 101 5.84 13.33 10.46
C PHE A 101 6.83 13.39 11.63
N SER A 102 6.42 12.87 12.80
CA SER A 102 7.27 12.67 13.95
C SER A 102 6.74 11.53 14.81
N TYR A 103 7.61 10.68 15.31
CA TYR A 103 7.27 9.66 16.31
C TYR A 103 6.87 10.22 17.67
N MET A 104 7.04 11.53 17.88
CA MET A 104 6.60 12.25 19.07
C MET A 104 5.17 12.78 18.94
N MET A 105 4.57 12.74 17.73
CA MET A 105 3.15 13.02 17.56
C MET A 105 2.36 11.88 18.20
N ASP A 106 1.34 12.22 18.96
CA ASP A 106 0.36 11.26 19.42
C ASP A 106 -0.16 10.46 18.22
N ASN A 107 -0.37 9.17 18.46
CA ASN A 107 -0.61 8.13 17.45
C ASN A 107 -1.41 8.67 16.24
N PRO A 108 -0.94 8.50 14.97
CA PRO A 108 -1.72 8.88 13.79
C PRO A 108 -3.14 8.29 13.75
N LYS A 109 -3.39 7.16 14.44
CA LYS A 109 -4.74 6.65 14.69
C LYS A 109 -5.60 7.63 15.50
N THR A 110 -5.05 8.29 16.52
CA THR A 110 -5.79 9.26 17.34
C THR A 110 -6.15 10.51 16.52
N LEU A 111 -5.26 10.95 15.63
CA LEU A 111 -5.59 12.03 14.69
C LEU A 111 -6.70 11.62 13.72
N ALA A 112 -6.69 10.38 13.22
CA ALA A 112 -7.75 9.86 12.34
C ALA A 112 -9.07 9.64 13.08
N GLU A 113 -9.04 9.18 14.33
CA GLU A 113 -10.24 8.95 15.16
C GLU A 113 -10.91 10.24 15.62
N ASP A 114 -10.14 11.30 15.94
CA ASP A 114 -10.69 12.62 16.27
C ASP A 114 -11.34 13.29 15.04
N TYR A 115 -10.84 13.03 13.82
CA TYR A 115 -11.38 13.60 12.58
C TYR A 115 -12.62 12.86 12.07
N THR A 116 -12.80 11.57 12.36
CA THR A 116 -14.02 10.82 11.98
C THR A 116 -15.28 11.27 12.72
N GLN A 117 -15.15 12.04 13.79
CA GLN A 117 -16.30 12.63 14.52
C GLN A 117 -16.85 13.90 13.84
N HIS A 118 -16.18 14.45 12.82
CA HIS A 118 -16.61 15.65 12.10
C HIS A 118 -16.98 15.41 10.64
N THR A 119 -17.27 14.18 10.24
CA THR A 119 -17.85 13.93 8.92
C THR A 119 -19.27 14.47 8.90
N ASP A 120 -19.44 15.58 8.22
CA ASP A 120 -20.72 16.10 7.82
C ASP A 120 -21.53 14.96 7.17
N GLU A 121 -22.73 14.66 7.68
CA GLU A 121 -23.61 13.58 7.20
C GLU A 121 -24.02 13.74 5.72
N THR A 122 -23.48 14.75 5.02
CA THR A 122 -23.83 15.09 3.63
C THR A 122 -22.94 14.47 2.57
N VAL A 123 -21.88 13.74 2.91
CA VAL A 123 -21.05 12.99 1.95
C VAL A 123 -21.38 11.49 2.08
N GLY A 124 -22.49 11.09 1.49
CA GLY A 124 -23.13 9.79 1.66
C GLY A 124 -22.56 8.64 0.83
N GLU A 125 -21.35 8.74 0.27
CA GLU A 125 -20.72 7.61 -0.39
C GLU A 125 -19.32 7.39 0.21
N ASN A 126 -19.09 6.17 0.71
CA ASN A 126 -17.79 5.73 1.15
C ASN A 126 -16.81 5.89 -0.03
N THR A 127 -15.69 6.60 0.16
CA THR A 127 -14.65 6.79 -0.86
C THR A 127 -14.23 5.48 -1.51
N GLN A 128 -14.24 4.38 -0.75
CA GLN A 128 -13.95 3.05 -1.24
C GLN A 128 -15.00 2.53 -2.22
N ASP A 129 -16.27 2.79 -1.99
CA ASP A 129 -17.36 2.40 -2.90
C ASP A 129 -17.33 3.22 -4.18
N PHE A 130 -17.08 4.52 -4.08
CA PHE A 130 -16.87 5.40 -5.24
C PHE A 130 -15.72 4.90 -6.10
N PHE A 131 -14.56 4.58 -5.50
CA PHE A 131 -13.42 4.03 -6.22
C PHE A 131 -13.74 2.69 -6.88
N LEU A 132 -14.46 1.80 -6.19
CA LEU A 132 -14.85 0.51 -6.77
C LEU A 132 -15.74 0.69 -8.01
N GLU A 133 -16.68 1.62 -7.99
CA GLU A 133 -17.57 1.89 -9.12
C GLU A 133 -16.83 2.54 -10.30
N GLU A 134 -16.03 3.57 -10.05
CA GLU A 134 -15.22 4.21 -11.10
C GLU A 134 -14.15 3.29 -11.68
N VAL A 135 -13.47 2.50 -10.84
CA VAL A 135 -12.42 1.56 -11.27
C VAL A 135 -13.01 0.37 -12.02
N GLN A 136 -14.21 -0.11 -11.69
CA GLN A 136 -14.89 -1.15 -12.49
C GLN A 136 -15.24 -0.65 -13.89
N GLY A 137 -15.65 0.62 -14.02
CA GLY A 137 -15.95 1.23 -15.31
C GLY A 137 -14.70 1.58 -16.14
N ARG A 138 -13.62 2.00 -15.49
CA ARG A 138 -12.32 2.35 -16.08
C ARG A 138 -11.20 1.97 -15.11
N PRO A 139 -10.59 0.78 -15.25
CA PRO A 139 -9.51 0.37 -14.37
C PRO A 139 -8.35 1.37 -14.37
N LEU A 140 -8.22 2.12 -13.28
CA LEU A 140 -7.16 3.10 -13.06
C LEU A 140 -6.01 2.43 -12.32
N ILE A 141 -4.84 2.47 -12.91
CA ILE A 141 -3.62 2.00 -12.25
C ILE A 141 -3.18 3.09 -11.26
N SER A 142 -3.55 2.95 -10.00
CA SER A 142 -3.21 3.91 -8.94
C SER A 142 -1.95 3.52 -8.17
N ASN A 143 -1.61 2.23 -8.16
CA ASN A 143 -0.49 1.67 -7.40
C ASN A 143 0.49 0.92 -8.32
N LEU A 144 1.75 1.32 -8.25
CA LEU A 144 2.85 0.67 -8.96
C LEU A 144 3.87 0.14 -7.97
N GLN A 145 4.06 -1.19 -7.93
CA GLN A 145 5.26 -1.77 -7.32
C GLN A 145 6.35 -1.86 -8.38
N PHE A 146 7.48 -1.21 -8.12
CA PHE A 146 8.58 -1.14 -9.05
C PHE A 146 9.79 -1.90 -8.51
N GLU A 147 10.03 -3.11 -9.02
CA GLU A 147 11.22 -3.90 -8.73
C GLU A 147 12.38 -3.40 -9.59
N LEU A 148 13.07 -2.33 -9.11
CA LEU A 148 14.11 -1.59 -9.83
C LEU A 148 15.34 -2.43 -10.18
N SER A 149 15.64 -3.41 -9.33
CA SER A 149 16.81 -4.28 -9.45
C SER A 149 16.43 -5.74 -9.20
N SER A 150 16.97 -6.66 -9.98
CA SER A 150 16.87 -8.09 -9.66
C SER A 150 17.88 -8.54 -8.61
N ARG A 151 18.91 -7.72 -8.33
CA ARG A 151 19.97 -8.01 -7.36
C ARG A 151 19.42 -8.01 -5.94
N CYS A 152 19.86 -8.98 -5.15
CA CYS A 152 19.62 -9.00 -3.71
C CYS A 152 20.90 -9.47 -3.01
N ASN A 153 21.21 -8.85 -1.87
CA ASN A 153 22.31 -9.24 -0.99
C ASN A 153 21.92 -10.34 0.01
N GLU A 154 20.66 -10.82 -0.05
CA GLU A 154 20.16 -11.93 0.76
C GLU A 154 19.57 -13.04 -0.12
N ARG A 155 19.45 -14.24 0.48
CA ARG A 155 18.78 -15.41 -0.10
C ARG A 155 17.80 -15.99 0.92
N CYS A 156 16.83 -15.16 1.35
CA CYS A 156 15.88 -15.52 2.39
C CYS A 156 15.13 -16.82 2.04
N ILE A 157 15.01 -17.70 3.02
CA ILE A 157 14.44 -19.06 2.84
C ILE A 157 12.96 -19.05 2.46
N HIS A 158 12.24 -17.96 2.75
CA HIS A 158 10.81 -17.77 2.47
C HIS A 158 10.52 -16.94 1.22
N CYS A 159 11.55 -16.39 0.59
CA CYS A 159 11.39 -15.41 -0.48
C CYS A 159 10.54 -15.95 -1.64
N TYR A 160 9.54 -15.15 -2.07
CA TYR A 160 8.70 -15.49 -3.22
C TYR A 160 9.36 -15.18 -4.57
N ILE A 161 10.37 -14.30 -4.60
CA ILE A 161 11.11 -14.00 -5.83
C ILE A 161 12.01 -15.18 -6.19
N PRO A 162 11.90 -15.72 -7.42
CA PRO A 162 12.71 -16.85 -7.87
C PRO A 162 14.20 -16.59 -7.78
N ASN A 163 14.98 -17.53 -7.27
CA ASN A 163 16.44 -17.38 -7.15
C ASN A 163 17.11 -17.14 -8.50
N GLY A 164 16.71 -17.83 -9.56
CA GLY A 164 17.26 -17.64 -10.90
C GLY A 164 17.03 -16.23 -11.50
N LYS A 165 16.07 -15.46 -11.00
CA LYS A 165 15.91 -14.05 -11.36
C LYS A 165 16.92 -13.16 -10.65
N LYS A 166 17.22 -13.43 -9.38
CA LYS A 166 18.22 -12.70 -8.58
C LYS A 166 19.63 -12.84 -9.13
N ASP A 167 19.94 -13.93 -9.79
CA ASP A 167 21.27 -14.21 -10.33
C ASP A 167 21.58 -13.45 -11.63
N LYS A 168 20.57 -12.87 -12.29
CA LYS A 168 20.72 -12.14 -13.56
C LYS A 168 21.29 -10.73 -13.42
N TRP A 169 21.35 -10.17 -12.22
CA TRP A 169 21.95 -8.86 -11.88
C TRP A 169 21.51 -7.72 -12.82
N LEU A 170 20.22 -7.57 -13.02
CA LEU A 170 19.63 -6.54 -13.87
C LEU A 170 19.22 -5.34 -13.02
N ASP A 171 19.59 -4.15 -13.47
CA ASP A 171 19.06 -2.87 -12.99
C ASP A 171 18.32 -2.18 -14.12
N MET A 172 17.14 -1.61 -13.85
CA MET A 172 16.45 -0.80 -14.85
C MET A 172 17.15 0.56 -14.98
N PRO A 173 17.56 0.99 -16.19
CA PRO A 173 18.20 2.28 -16.38
C PRO A 173 17.28 3.45 -15.99
N MET A 174 17.85 4.49 -15.34
CA MET A 174 17.12 5.70 -14.89
C MET A 174 16.23 6.31 -15.96
N ALA A 175 16.70 6.39 -17.22
CA ALA A 175 15.92 6.95 -18.33
C ALA A 175 14.65 6.14 -18.59
N LYS A 176 14.70 4.79 -18.47
CA LYS A 176 13.52 3.94 -18.64
C LYS A 176 12.58 4.05 -17.46
N VAL A 177 13.11 4.12 -16.23
CA VAL A 177 12.32 4.37 -15.02
C VAL A 177 11.52 5.67 -15.17
N LYS A 178 12.17 6.77 -15.57
CA LYS A 178 11.50 8.06 -15.80
C LYS A 178 10.38 7.96 -16.82
N SER A 179 10.64 7.33 -17.98
CA SER A 179 9.62 7.15 -19.01
C SER A 179 8.39 6.39 -18.50
N ILE A 180 8.59 5.37 -17.65
CA ILE A 180 7.48 4.60 -17.07
C ILE A 180 6.73 5.45 -16.03
N LEU A 181 7.43 6.20 -15.20
CA LEU A 181 6.82 7.08 -14.20
C LEU A 181 6.03 8.22 -14.85
N ASP A 182 6.49 8.75 -16.00
CA ASP A 182 5.74 9.72 -16.79
C ASP A 182 4.42 9.13 -17.30
N GLU A 183 4.47 7.95 -17.93
CA GLU A 183 3.26 7.23 -18.38
C GLU A 183 2.32 6.91 -17.19
N PHE A 184 2.89 6.47 -16.05
CA PHE A 184 2.12 6.17 -14.85
C PHE A 184 1.43 7.41 -14.28
N ALA A 185 2.11 8.58 -14.26
CA ALA A 185 1.51 9.85 -13.87
C ALA A 185 0.35 10.24 -14.79
N ASP A 186 0.55 10.15 -16.11
CA ASP A 186 -0.47 10.47 -17.13
C ASP A 186 -1.70 9.54 -17.04
N MET A 187 -1.52 8.33 -16.51
CA MET A 187 -2.59 7.36 -16.24
C MET A 187 -3.31 7.60 -14.89
N GLY A 188 -2.96 8.65 -14.14
CA GLY A 188 -3.52 8.93 -12.81
C GLY A 188 -2.81 8.22 -11.67
N GLY A 189 -1.62 7.67 -11.91
CA GLY A 189 -0.82 6.96 -10.90
C GLY A 189 -0.53 7.81 -9.68
N LEU A 190 -0.71 7.22 -8.49
CA LEU A 190 -0.66 7.92 -7.22
C LEU A 190 0.48 7.43 -6.32
N HIS A 191 0.66 6.13 -6.19
CA HIS A 191 1.57 5.53 -5.23
C HIS A 191 2.58 4.62 -5.91
N VAL A 192 3.85 4.83 -5.62
CA VAL A 192 4.97 4.01 -6.09
C VAL A 192 5.63 3.32 -4.91
N THR A 193 5.66 2.00 -4.95
CA THR A 193 6.44 1.18 -4.02
C THR A 193 7.75 0.77 -4.69
N LEU A 194 8.86 1.36 -4.28
CA LEU A 194 10.19 1.03 -4.77
C LEU A 194 10.71 -0.23 -4.07
N SER A 195 11.04 -1.23 -4.84
CA SER A 195 11.40 -2.57 -4.38
C SER A 195 12.42 -3.21 -5.33
N GLY A 196 12.50 -4.52 -5.32
CA GLY A 196 13.33 -5.33 -6.19
C GLY A 196 13.79 -6.58 -5.48
N GLY A 197 14.96 -7.13 -5.83
CA GLY A 197 15.67 -8.02 -4.91
C GLY A 197 16.01 -7.27 -3.63
N GLU A 198 16.75 -6.16 -3.76
CA GLU A 198 16.99 -5.18 -2.70
C GLU A 198 17.08 -3.77 -3.30
N ALA A 199 16.19 -2.88 -2.86
CA ALA A 199 16.08 -1.53 -3.41
C ALA A 199 17.35 -0.69 -3.26
N PHE A 200 18.02 -0.73 -2.09
CA PHE A 200 19.25 0.02 -1.83
C PHE A 200 20.49 -0.49 -2.57
N LEU A 201 20.37 -1.55 -3.37
CA LEU A 201 21.42 -1.94 -4.31
C LEU A 201 21.32 -1.20 -5.65
N HIS A 202 20.19 -0.57 -5.94
CA HIS A 202 20.08 0.26 -7.15
C HIS A 202 20.74 1.61 -6.93
N LYS A 203 21.76 1.92 -7.72
CA LYS A 203 22.59 3.14 -7.56
C LYS A 203 21.79 4.45 -7.66
N ASP A 204 20.70 4.45 -8.41
CA ASP A 204 19.85 5.62 -8.66
C ASP A 204 18.58 5.62 -7.80
N LEU A 205 18.50 4.83 -6.70
CA LEU A 205 17.29 4.75 -5.86
C LEU A 205 16.83 6.13 -5.38
N ILE A 206 17.73 6.94 -4.83
CA ILE A 206 17.39 8.29 -4.33
C ILE A 206 16.98 9.22 -5.47
N PRO A 207 17.71 9.33 -6.60
CA PRO A 207 17.25 10.10 -7.77
C PRO A 207 15.88 9.64 -8.32
N ILE A 208 15.58 8.34 -8.30
CA ILE A 208 14.28 7.80 -8.71
C ILE A 208 13.18 8.27 -7.74
N ALA A 209 13.42 8.16 -6.44
CA ALA A 209 12.47 8.63 -5.44
C ALA A 209 12.24 10.15 -5.54
N GLN A 210 13.30 10.94 -5.80
CA GLN A 210 13.16 12.37 -6.09
C GLN A 210 12.24 12.62 -7.29
N TYR A 211 12.44 11.87 -8.37
CA TYR A 211 11.60 12.00 -9.56
C TYR A 211 10.13 11.62 -9.30
N CYS A 212 9.87 10.60 -8.48
CA CYS A 212 8.50 10.30 -8.04
C CYS A 212 7.87 11.49 -7.29
N ARG A 213 8.62 12.19 -6.43
CA ARG A 213 8.12 13.40 -5.73
C ARG A 213 7.90 14.56 -6.68
N GLU A 214 8.76 14.78 -7.68
CA GLU A 214 8.58 15.78 -8.73
C GLU A 214 7.28 15.55 -9.52
N LYS A 215 6.86 14.27 -9.67
CA LYS A 215 5.59 13.87 -10.29
C LYS A 215 4.41 13.80 -9.33
N ASP A 216 4.57 14.33 -8.13
CA ASP A 216 3.55 14.32 -7.07
C ASP A 216 3.02 12.91 -6.74
N MET A 217 3.92 11.97 -6.55
CA MET A 217 3.59 10.60 -6.17
C MET A 217 3.96 10.31 -4.71
N MET A 218 3.13 9.51 -4.03
CA MET A 218 3.47 8.88 -2.76
C MET A 218 4.57 7.83 -2.97
N ILE A 219 5.49 7.71 -2.00
CA ILE A 219 6.63 6.78 -2.12
C ILE A 219 6.68 5.88 -0.91
N SER A 220 6.67 4.56 -1.15
CA SER A 220 7.07 3.55 -0.18
C SER A 220 8.31 2.80 -0.65
N ILE A 221 9.12 2.31 0.29
CA ILE A 221 10.31 1.52 -0.02
C ILE A 221 10.25 0.20 0.75
N LEU A 222 10.39 -0.94 0.05
CA LEU A 222 10.54 -2.25 0.67
C LEU A 222 12.01 -2.66 0.63
N SER A 223 12.59 -2.97 1.78
CA SER A 223 14.02 -3.23 1.89
C SER A 223 14.39 -4.13 3.08
N ASN A 224 15.47 -4.88 2.94
CA ASN A 224 16.14 -5.53 4.06
C ASN A 224 17.09 -4.59 4.83
N LEU A 225 17.32 -3.40 4.31
CA LEU A 225 18.12 -2.31 4.87
C LEU A 225 19.62 -2.59 5.07
N ILE A 226 20.14 -3.76 4.71
CA ILE A 226 21.58 -4.06 4.90
C ILE A 226 22.47 -3.06 4.14
N SER A 227 22.01 -2.59 2.98
CA SER A 227 22.75 -1.66 2.13
C SER A 227 22.44 -0.17 2.41
N LEU A 228 21.59 0.13 3.38
CA LEU A 228 21.37 1.52 3.83
C LEU A 228 22.68 2.10 4.39
N LYS A 229 22.98 3.34 4.02
CA LYS A 229 24.14 4.09 4.50
C LYS A 229 23.72 5.41 5.10
N GLU A 230 24.59 6.02 5.89
CA GLU A 230 24.34 7.33 6.51
C GLU A 230 24.03 8.43 5.46
N GLU A 231 24.68 8.38 4.31
CA GLU A 231 24.47 9.32 3.20
C GLU A 231 23.02 9.30 2.62
N HIS A 232 22.26 8.22 2.86
CA HIS A 232 20.87 8.10 2.42
C HIS A 232 19.86 8.78 3.35
N ILE A 233 20.23 9.01 4.62
CA ILE A 233 19.30 9.47 5.65
C ILE A 233 18.71 10.84 5.33
N GLN A 234 19.56 11.85 5.13
CA GLN A 234 19.12 13.21 4.83
C GLN A 234 18.25 13.29 3.55
N PRO A 235 18.65 12.70 2.41
CA PRO A 235 17.79 12.65 1.23
C PRO A 235 16.43 11.99 1.49
N LEU A 236 16.37 10.85 2.20
CA LEU A 236 15.12 10.17 2.51
C LEU A 236 14.20 11.01 3.41
N GLN A 237 14.75 11.72 4.38
CA GLN A 237 14.01 12.65 5.23
C GLN A 237 13.42 13.81 4.39
N ALA A 238 14.23 14.41 3.51
CA ALA A 238 13.80 15.51 2.64
C ALA A 238 12.72 15.08 1.64
N LEU A 239 12.72 13.82 1.21
CA LEU A 239 11.73 13.24 0.29
C LEU A 239 10.34 13.07 0.93
N ASN A 240 10.25 13.13 2.25
CA ASN A 240 8.98 12.89 2.97
C ASN A 240 8.31 11.58 2.48
N VAL A 241 9.06 10.47 2.52
CA VAL A 241 8.55 9.15 2.12
C VAL A 241 7.37 8.72 2.99
N SER A 242 6.39 8.05 2.40
CA SER A 242 5.21 7.57 3.14
C SER A 242 5.57 6.47 4.11
N LEU A 243 6.47 5.57 3.71
CA LEU A 243 6.84 4.42 4.52
C LEU A 243 8.12 3.75 4.00
N ILE A 244 8.99 3.34 4.92
CA ILE A 244 10.02 2.34 4.65
C ILE A 244 9.64 1.06 5.40
N GLN A 245 9.34 0.00 4.67
CA GLN A 245 9.06 -1.31 5.25
C GLN A 245 10.36 -2.11 5.35
N ALA A 246 10.77 -2.37 6.58
CA ALA A 246 12.02 -3.06 6.92
C ALA A 246 11.74 -4.54 7.23
N SER A 247 12.52 -5.45 6.65
CA SER A 247 12.43 -6.88 6.93
C SER A 247 13.23 -7.23 8.19
N LEU A 248 12.55 -7.64 9.29
CA LEU A 248 13.21 -8.10 10.51
C LEU A 248 12.49 -9.34 11.06
N TYR A 249 13.15 -10.48 11.03
CA TYR A 249 12.50 -11.77 11.25
C TYR A 249 12.63 -12.32 12.67
N SER A 250 13.60 -11.85 13.45
CA SER A 250 13.82 -12.24 14.84
C SER A 250 14.68 -11.22 15.56
N MET A 251 14.54 -11.12 16.89
CA MET A 251 15.49 -10.40 17.75
C MET A 251 16.69 -11.27 18.15
N ASP A 252 16.67 -12.56 17.84
CA ASP A 252 17.85 -13.43 17.93
C ASP A 252 18.67 -13.32 16.63
N PRO A 253 19.93 -12.82 16.71
CA PRO A 253 20.80 -12.68 15.54
C PRO A 253 21.02 -13.97 14.75
N LEU A 254 21.10 -15.13 15.46
CA LEU A 254 21.33 -16.42 14.81
C LEU A 254 20.13 -16.86 13.98
N ILE A 255 18.93 -16.63 14.49
CA ILE A 255 17.68 -16.97 13.78
C ILE A 255 17.51 -16.04 12.58
N HIS A 256 17.67 -14.71 12.78
CA HIS A 256 17.54 -13.75 11.71
C HIS A 256 18.54 -14.03 10.56
N ASP A 257 19.83 -14.18 10.90
CA ASP A 257 20.89 -14.45 9.94
C ASP A 257 20.68 -15.80 9.21
N ALA A 258 20.14 -16.81 9.88
CA ALA A 258 19.79 -18.08 9.25
C ALA A 258 18.62 -17.94 8.26
N ILE A 259 17.62 -17.12 8.55
CA ILE A 259 16.50 -16.86 7.64
C ILE A 259 16.96 -16.07 6.40
N THR A 260 17.78 -15.05 6.57
CA THR A 260 18.33 -14.23 5.48
C THR A 260 19.47 -14.93 4.71
N THR A 261 20.07 -15.96 5.33
CA THR A 261 21.30 -16.67 4.88
C THR A 261 22.54 -15.77 4.84
N VAL A 262 22.53 -14.67 5.60
CA VAL A 262 23.63 -13.70 5.63
C VAL A 262 24.06 -13.40 7.07
N LYS A 263 25.25 -13.82 7.43
CA LYS A 263 25.83 -13.54 8.74
C LYS A 263 26.01 -12.05 8.96
N GLY A 264 25.48 -11.54 10.08
CA GLY A 264 25.56 -10.13 10.47
C GLY A 264 24.44 -9.26 9.85
N SER A 265 23.50 -9.83 9.11
CA SER A 265 22.36 -9.11 8.56
C SER A 265 21.52 -8.47 9.68
N PHE A 266 21.27 -9.18 10.78
CA PHE A 266 20.56 -8.68 11.94
C PHE A 266 21.10 -7.35 12.45
N ALA A 267 22.41 -7.30 12.70
CA ALA A 267 23.07 -6.10 13.26
C ALA A 267 22.94 -4.89 12.33
N ARG A 268 23.05 -5.12 11.01
CA ARG A 268 22.94 -4.08 9.98
C ARG A 268 21.51 -3.57 9.85
N THR A 269 20.53 -4.47 9.75
CA THR A 269 19.12 -4.13 9.66
C THR A 269 18.63 -3.39 10.91
N LYS A 270 18.99 -3.87 12.11
CA LYS A 270 18.66 -3.22 13.37
C LYS A 270 19.22 -1.79 13.46
N TRP A 271 20.52 -1.62 13.13
CA TRP A 271 21.15 -0.30 13.07
C TRP A 271 20.41 0.64 12.11
N ALA A 272 20.05 0.16 10.93
CA ALA A 272 19.38 0.95 9.92
C ALA A 272 17.98 1.40 10.37
N ILE A 273 17.19 0.49 10.99
CA ILE A 273 15.88 0.83 11.58
C ILE A 273 16.03 1.94 12.61
N GLU A 274 16.98 1.81 13.55
CA GLU A 274 17.22 2.80 14.61
C GLU A 274 17.63 4.16 14.03
N ARG A 275 18.46 4.19 12.98
CA ARG A 275 18.86 5.43 12.31
C ARG A 275 17.71 6.13 11.60
N LEU A 276 16.86 5.38 10.89
CA LEU A 276 15.67 5.92 10.23
C LEU A 276 14.69 6.50 11.26
N VAL A 277 14.44 5.80 12.36
CA VAL A 277 13.58 6.28 13.45
C VAL A 277 14.14 7.56 14.09
N GLN A 278 15.43 7.62 14.39
CA GLN A 278 16.10 8.82 14.91
C GLN A 278 15.99 10.03 13.97
N ALA A 279 15.90 9.79 12.66
CA ALA A 279 15.72 10.83 11.66
C ALA A 279 14.24 11.18 11.40
N ASN A 280 13.30 10.68 12.19
CA ASN A 280 11.84 10.81 11.97
C ASN A 280 11.41 10.40 10.54
N ILE A 281 11.99 9.35 9.99
CA ILE A 281 11.56 8.75 8.73
C ILE A 281 10.57 7.63 9.06
N PRO A 282 9.37 7.59 8.45
CA PRO A 282 8.37 6.55 8.73
C PRO A 282 8.88 5.15 8.44
N VAL A 283 8.93 4.29 9.46
CA VAL A 283 9.37 2.89 9.37
C VAL A 283 8.29 1.96 9.89
N GLN A 284 8.12 0.85 9.22
CA GLN A 284 7.34 -0.30 9.67
C GLN A 284 8.19 -1.56 9.55
N ILE A 285 8.12 -2.44 10.55
CA ILE A 285 8.78 -3.74 10.47
C ILE A 285 7.82 -4.75 9.84
N SER A 286 8.33 -5.53 8.87
CA SER A 286 7.67 -6.73 8.34
C SER A 286 8.35 -7.96 8.92
N CYS A 287 7.58 -8.75 9.68
CA CYS A 287 8.02 -9.98 10.33
C CYS A 287 7.11 -11.15 9.95
N PRO A 288 7.21 -11.69 8.72
CA PRO A 288 6.47 -12.90 8.38
C PRO A 288 6.90 -14.06 9.28
N VAL A 289 5.90 -14.73 9.88
CA VAL A 289 6.12 -15.84 10.79
C VAL A 289 6.17 -17.15 10.02
N MET A 290 7.22 -17.92 10.29
CA MET A 290 7.50 -19.21 9.68
C MET A 290 8.07 -20.18 10.74
N LYS A 291 8.30 -21.44 10.38
CA LYS A 291 8.83 -22.43 11.32
C LYS A 291 10.06 -21.96 12.09
N ALA A 292 10.96 -21.21 11.42
CA ALA A 292 12.23 -20.79 11.99
C ALA A 292 12.09 -19.74 13.11
N ASN A 293 11.07 -18.87 13.08
CA ASN A 293 10.94 -17.74 14.01
C ASN A 293 9.62 -17.72 14.82
N ARG A 294 8.80 -18.76 14.74
CA ARG A 294 7.47 -18.80 15.40
C ARG A 294 7.50 -18.61 16.93
N HIS A 295 8.60 -18.96 17.58
CA HIS A 295 8.77 -18.83 19.03
C HIS A 295 9.46 -17.55 19.49
N GLY A 296 9.55 -16.54 18.66
CA GLY A 296 10.25 -15.29 19.01
C GLY A 296 9.82 -14.07 18.17
N TYR A 297 8.72 -14.20 17.43
CA TYR A 297 8.14 -13.07 16.66
C TYR A 297 7.62 -11.99 17.61
N ASP A 298 7.09 -12.34 18.78
CA ASP A 298 6.63 -11.47 19.86
C ASP A 298 7.69 -10.46 20.29
N LYS A 299 8.95 -10.88 20.38
CA LYS A 299 10.09 -10.00 20.70
C LYS A 299 10.34 -8.95 19.62
N VAL A 300 10.01 -9.24 18.35
CA VAL A 300 10.08 -8.24 17.27
C VAL A 300 8.96 -7.22 17.44
N LEU A 301 7.76 -7.64 17.85
CA LEU A 301 6.66 -6.72 18.19
C LEU A 301 7.02 -5.83 19.36
N ASP A 302 7.62 -6.38 20.43
CA ASP A 302 8.07 -5.60 21.59
C ASP A 302 9.17 -4.60 21.23
N TYR A 303 10.12 -5.01 20.38
CA TYR A 303 11.13 -4.10 19.86
C TYR A 303 10.51 -2.95 19.06
N ALA A 304 9.57 -3.22 18.17
CA ALA A 304 8.86 -2.20 17.42
C ALA A 304 8.12 -1.22 18.36
N ARG A 305 7.40 -1.74 19.37
CA ARG A 305 6.73 -0.92 20.40
C ARG A 305 7.71 -0.03 21.15
N SER A 306 8.89 -0.55 21.49
CA SER A 306 9.94 0.25 22.17
C SER A 306 10.43 1.43 21.34
N LEU A 307 10.36 1.33 20.02
CA LEU A 307 10.70 2.39 19.07
C LEU A 307 9.48 3.23 18.64
N LYS A 308 8.28 2.94 19.15
CA LYS A 308 7.00 3.57 18.74
C LYS A 308 6.68 3.38 17.26
N ILE A 309 7.13 2.29 16.64
CA ILE A 309 6.84 1.94 15.25
C ILE A 309 5.92 0.73 15.18
N LYS A 310 5.26 0.54 14.02
CA LYS A 310 4.45 -0.67 13.77
C LYS A 310 5.34 -1.84 13.37
N ALA A 311 4.98 -3.04 13.84
CA ALA A 311 5.41 -4.28 13.23
C ALA A 311 4.18 -5.00 12.67
N GLN A 312 4.29 -5.47 11.44
CA GLN A 312 3.29 -6.29 10.80
C GLN A 312 3.79 -7.74 10.77
N THR A 313 3.00 -8.63 11.33
CA THR A 313 3.20 -10.06 11.23
C THR A 313 2.25 -10.64 10.18
N ASP A 314 2.73 -11.61 9.42
CA ASP A 314 1.92 -12.42 8.51
C ASP A 314 2.41 -13.86 8.61
N TYR A 315 1.52 -14.80 8.70
CA TYR A 315 1.81 -16.25 8.72
C TYR A 315 1.46 -16.93 7.39
N ILE A 316 1.07 -16.12 6.39
CA ILE A 316 0.66 -16.62 5.09
C ILE A 316 1.84 -16.60 4.12
N MET A 317 2.55 -17.71 4.03
CA MET A 317 3.63 -17.88 3.05
C MET A 317 3.07 -18.42 1.74
N MET A 318 3.41 -17.76 0.60
CA MET A 318 3.06 -18.22 -0.74
C MET A 318 4.25 -18.94 -1.40
N ALA A 319 3.96 -19.81 -2.36
CA ALA A 319 4.95 -20.40 -3.25
C ALA A 319 5.70 -19.31 -4.05
N ARG A 320 6.88 -19.65 -4.58
CA ARG A 320 7.63 -18.75 -5.47
C ARG A 320 6.83 -18.37 -6.70
N ALA A 321 7.11 -17.21 -7.21
CA ALA A 321 6.39 -16.61 -8.32
C ALA A 321 6.62 -17.29 -9.68
N ASP A 322 7.44 -18.32 -9.75
CA ASP A 322 7.69 -19.20 -10.89
C ASP A 322 7.13 -20.63 -10.69
N LEU A 323 6.17 -20.78 -9.80
CA LEU A 323 5.49 -22.04 -9.47
C LEU A 323 6.35 -23.03 -8.64
N ASP A 324 7.56 -22.65 -8.25
CA ASP A 324 8.38 -23.46 -7.37
C ASP A 324 7.84 -23.39 -5.93
N THR A 325 7.66 -24.55 -5.31
CA THR A 325 7.09 -24.71 -3.97
C THR A 325 8.11 -25.06 -2.89
N GLU A 326 9.39 -25.08 -3.21
CA GLU A 326 10.47 -25.48 -2.28
C GLU A 326 10.50 -24.61 -1.02
N ASN A 327 10.24 -23.28 -1.16
CA ASN A 327 10.20 -22.38 -0.01
C ASN A 327 9.07 -22.71 0.98
N LEU A 328 8.01 -23.40 0.55
CA LEU A 328 6.89 -23.80 1.41
C LEU A 328 7.27 -24.83 2.49
N ALA A 329 8.46 -25.45 2.41
CA ALA A 329 9.01 -26.27 3.50
C ALA A 329 9.12 -25.47 4.82
N ASN A 330 9.25 -24.13 4.73
CA ASN A 330 9.33 -23.22 5.88
C ASN A 330 7.95 -22.75 6.38
N ARG A 331 6.86 -23.01 5.63
CA ARG A 331 5.49 -22.64 6.01
C ARG A 331 5.05 -23.45 7.25
N LEU A 332 4.31 -22.79 8.14
CA LEU A 332 3.72 -23.46 9.31
C LEU A 332 2.76 -24.56 8.88
N SER A 333 2.74 -25.67 9.65
CA SER A 333 1.64 -26.64 9.57
C SER A 333 0.35 -26.02 10.11
N LEU A 334 -0.77 -26.72 9.98
CA LEU A 334 -2.04 -26.24 10.55
C LEU A 334 -1.99 -26.19 12.08
N GLU A 335 -1.36 -27.19 12.71
CA GLU A 335 -1.16 -27.24 14.16
C GLU A 335 -0.27 -26.07 14.64
N GLU A 336 0.85 -25.83 13.95
CA GLU A 336 1.74 -24.70 14.24
C GLU A 336 1.04 -23.37 14.01
N THR A 337 0.16 -23.27 13.00
CA THR A 337 -0.65 -22.05 12.74
C THR A 337 -1.68 -21.86 13.86
N GLU A 338 -2.30 -22.93 14.37
CA GLU A 338 -3.22 -22.85 15.49
C GLU A 338 -2.55 -22.35 16.78
N GLU A 339 -1.37 -22.89 17.09
CA GLU A 339 -0.56 -22.44 18.23
C GLU A 339 -0.22 -20.95 18.12
N LEU A 340 0.24 -20.51 16.93
CA LEU A 340 0.56 -19.11 16.66
C LEU A 340 -0.66 -18.21 16.80
N LEU A 341 -1.81 -18.59 16.24
CA LEU A 341 -3.02 -17.76 16.29
C LEU A 341 -3.55 -17.61 17.72
N LYS A 342 -3.46 -18.65 18.54
CA LYS A 342 -3.80 -18.55 19.97
C LYS A 342 -2.86 -17.60 20.69
N ASP A 343 -1.56 -17.68 20.42
CA ASP A 343 -0.57 -16.80 21.00
C ASP A 343 -0.81 -15.31 20.57
N ILE A 344 -1.09 -15.06 19.30
CA ILE A 344 -1.44 -13.73 18.80
C ILE A 344 -2.69 -13.19 19.48
N LEU A 345 -3.77 -13.99 19.59
CA LEU A 345 -5.00 -13.57 20.24
C LEU A 345 -4.81 -13.27 21.74
N GLU A 346 -3.87 -13.95 22.39
CA GLU A 346 -3.59 -13.74 23.82
C GLU A 346 -2.67 -12.54 24.08
N HIS A 347 -1.67 -12.29 23.22
CA HIS A 347 -0.58 -11.35 23.48
C HIS A 347 -0.58 -10.09 22.61
N ASP A 348 -1.20 -10.12 21.43
CA ASP A 348 -1.30 -8.95 20.54
C ASP A 348 -2.68 -8.27 20.70
N TRP A 349 -2.73 -7.29 21.59
CA TRP A 349 -3.96 -6.55 21.87
C TRP A 349 -4.45 -5.74 20.64
N VAL A 350 -3.54 -5.28 19.75
CA VAL A 350 -3.93 -4.55 18.52
C VAL A 350 -4.65 -5.49 17.57
N TYR A 351 -4.10 -6.69 17.35
CA TYR A 351 -4.75 -7.71 16.53
C TYR A 351 -6.10 -8.12 17.13
N ARG A 352 -6.16 -8.28 18.47
CA ARG A 352 -7.39 -8.60 19.19
C ARG A 352 -8.46 -7.53 18.99
N GLU A 353 -8.13 -6.25 19.13
CA GLU A 353 -9.06 -5.15 18.88
C GLU A 353 -9.52 -5.10 17.44
N ASP A 354 -8.61 -5.28 16.47
CA ASP A 354 -8.96 -5.35 15.06
C ASP A 354 -9.95 -6.50 14.77
N VAL A 355 -9.75 -7.66 15.39
CA VAL A 355 -10.68 -8.81 15.24
C VAL A 355 -12.02 -8.55 15.93
N LEU A 356 -12.04 -7.84 17.07
CA LEU A 356 -13.26 -7.48 17.80
C LEU A 356 -14.10 -6.42 17.08
N SER A 357 -13.43 -5.44 16.47
CA SER A 357 -14.07 -4.33 15.77
C SER A 357 -14.65 -4.74 14.42
N GLN A 358 -14.21 -5.88 13.85
CA GLN A 358 -14.75 -6.39 12.61
C GLN A 358 -16.20 -6.84 12.82
N LYS A 359 -17.15 -6.04 12.31
CA LYS A 359 -18.52 -6.52 12.13
C LYS A 359 -18.48 -7.75 11.21
N PRO A 360 -19.33 -8.75 11.46
CA PRO A 360 -19.46 -9.85 10.52
C PRO A 360 -19.81 -9.29 9.14
N ILE A 361 -18.89 -9.42 8.20
CA ILE A 361 -19.10 -9.04 6.78
C ILE A 361 -20.41 -9.63 6.21
N ARG A 362 -20.91 -10.68 6.84
CA ARG A 362 -22.18 -11.34 6.49
C ARG A 362 -23.40 -10.42 6.52
N GLU A 363 -23.51 -9.46 7.44
CA GLU A 363 -24.68 -8.58 7.52
C GLU A 363 -24.67 -7.60 6.34
N GLU A 364 -23.54 -6.99 6.03
CA GLU A 364 -23.38 -6.08 4.89
C GLU A 364 -23.54 -6.80 3.53
N ILE A 365 -22.99 -8.03 3.40
CA ILE A 365 -23.06 -8.79 2.15
C ILE A 365 -24.45 -9.43 1.94
N ALA A 366 -25.18 -9.76 3.00
CA ALA A 366 -26.54 -10.30 2.86
C ALA A 366 -27.50 -9.25 2.27
N GLU A 367 -27.27 -7.97 2.55
CA GLU A 367 -28.07 -6.85 2.03
C GLU A 367 -27.79 -6.57 0.55
N ASP A 368 -26.56 -6.86 0.05
CA ASP A 368 -26.20 -6.66 -1.36
C ASP A 368 -25.35 -7.80 -1.98
N MET A 369 -25.87 -9.03 -1.90
CA MET A 369 -25.21 -10.19 -2.47
C MET A 369 -25.00 -10.06 -3.99
N GLU A 370 -25.90 -9.41 -4.71
CA GLU A 370 -25.76 -9.24 -6.17
C GLU A 370 -24.63 -8.27 -6.53
N ARG A 371 -24.43 -7.23 -5.73
CA ARG A 371 -23.30 -6.32 -5.85
C ARG A 371 -22.00 -7.07 -5.54
N HIS A 372 -21.96 -7.80 -4.42
CA HIS A 372 -20.76 -8.57 -4.02
C HIS A 372 -20.33 -9.60 -5.07
N LYS A 373 -21.28 -10.28 -5.72
CA LYS A 373 -20.95 -11.22 -6.83
C LYS A 373 -20.19 -10.56 -7.97
N LYS A 374 -20.50 -9.30 -8.28
CA LYS A 374 -19.88 -8.54 -9.37
C LYS A 374 -18.52 -7.94 -8.98
N GLN A 375 -18.22 -7.79 -7.71
CA GLN A 375 -16.96 -7.23 -7.24
C GLN A 375 -15.78 -8.13 -7.61
N PRO A 376 -14.60 -7.56 -7.94
CA PRO A 376 -13.38 -8.32 -8.17
C PRO A 376 -12.94 -9.05 -6.90
N VAL A 377 -12.20 -10.13 -7.06
CA VAL A 377 -11.63 -10.89 -5.93
C VAL A 377 -10.57 -10.07 -5.17
N CYS A 378 -9.81 -9.26 -5.89
CA CYS A 378 -8.80 -8.33 -5.37
C CYS A 378 -8.44 -7.30 -6.46
N GLY A 379 -7.55 -6.34 -6.16
CA GLY A 379 -7.14 -5.26 -7.07
C GLY A 379 -6.35 -5.67 -8.32
N VAL A 380 -6.05 -6.98 -8.53
CA VAL A 380 -5.30 -7.44 -9.71
C VAL A 380 -6.04 -7.13 -11.01
N GLY A 381 -5.37 -6.39 -11.90
CA GLY A 381 -5.94 -5.96 -13.17
C GLY A 381 -6.83 -4.71 -13.09
N TYR A 382 -7.05 -4.14 -11.91
CA TYR A 382 -7.88 -2.96 -11.72
C TYR A 382 -7.10 -1.72 -11.29
N ASP A 383 -6.31 -1.79 -10.22
CA ASP A 383 -5.65 -0.63 -9.62
C ASP A 383 -4.16 -0.81 -9.34
N THR A 384 -3.66 -2.04 -9.40
CA THR A 384 -2.30 -2.39 -9.02
C THR A 384 -1.55 -3.11 -10.12
N CYS A 385 -0.30 -2.74 -10.35
CA CYS A 385 0.62 -3.52 -11.16
C CYS A 385 2.02 -3.58 -10.55
N CYS A 386 2.83 -4.52 -11.03
CA CYS A 386 4.24 -4.65 -10.71
C CYS A 386 5.06 -4.64 -11.99
N ILE A 387 6.19 -3.91 -12.00
CA ILE A 387 7.15 -3.88 -13.10
C ILE A 387 8.51 -4.31 -12.56
N THR A 388 9.14 -5.27 -13.21
CA THR A 388 10.44 -5.79 -12.82
C THR A 388 11.58 -5.21 -13.66
N ALA A 389 12.82 -5.34 -13.21
CA ALA A 389 14.00 -4.75 -13.83
C ALA A 389 14.20 -5.14 -15.31
N ASN A 390 13.69 -6.30 -15.75
CA ASN A 390 13.72 -6.74 -17.16
C ASN A 390 12.56 -6.17 -18.00
N GLY A 391 11.71 -5.32 -17.40
CA GLY A 391 10.60 -4.64 -18.05
C GLY A 391 9.30 -5.44 -18.12
N ASP A 392 9.24 -6.65 -17.57
CA ASP A 392 8.00 -7.41 -17.53
C ASP A 392 7.00 -6.76 -16.55
N VAL A 393 5.74 -6.74 -16.99
CA VAL A 393 4.61 -6.19 -16.22
C VAL A 393 3.74 -7.33 -15.73
N TYR A 394 3.35 -7.27 -14.45
CA TYR A 394 2.52 -8.24 -13.76
C TYR A 394 1.38 -7.54 -13.01
N ALA A 395 0.27 -8.24 -12.78
CA ALA A 395 -0.84 -7.73 -12.00
C ALA A 395 -0.56 -7.75 -10.48
N CYS A 396 0.42 -8.53 -10.03
CA CYS A 396 0.82 -8.67 -8.63
C CYS A 396 2.30 -9.07 -8.57
N PRO A 397 3.12 -8.56 -7.63
CA PRO A 397 4.53 -8.93 -7.50
C PRO A 397 4.75 -10.43 -7.27
N GLY A 398 3.82 -11.11 -6.61
CA GLY A 398 3.87 -12.56 -6.41
C GLY A 398 3.53 -13.40 -7.65
N TRP A 399 3.20 -12.79 -8.79
CA TRP A 399 2.69 -13.50 -9.97
C TRP A 399 3.62 -13.36 -11.18
N GLN A 400 4.89 -13.67 -11.02
CA GLN A 400 5.91 -13.43 -12.06
C GLN A 400 6.01 -14.53 -13.13
N ASP A 401 5.07 -15.48 -13.17
CA ASP A 401 4.84 -16.40 -14.30
C ASP A 401 3.72 -15.91 -15.24
N TYR A 402 2.82 -15.03 -14.75
CA TYR A 402 1.70 -14.50 -15.51
C TYR A 402 2.01 -13.10 -16.08
N VAL A 403 2.87 -13.02 -17.10
CA VAL A 403 3.32 -11.76 -17.72
C VAL A 403 2.19 -11.09 -18.50
N LEU A 404 1.87 -9.83 -18.19
CA LEU A 404 0.87 -9.02 -18.91
C LEU A 404 1.40 -8.39 -20.18
N GLY A 405 2.68 -8.02 -20.20
CA GLY A 405 3.39 -7.38 -21.28
C GLY A 405 4.80 -6.97 -20.85
N ASN A 406 5.51 -6.19 -21.67
CA ASN A 406 6.86 -5.74 -21.37
C ASN A 406 7.06 -4.29 -21.82
N VAL A 407 7.45 -3.40 -20.87
CA VAL A 407 7.60 -1.96 -21.10
C VAL A 407 8.74 -1.56 -22.04
N TYR A 408 9.67 -2.46 -22.33
CA TYR A 408 10.65 -2.22 -23.40
C TYR A 408 10.10 -2.46 -24.82
N LYS A 409 8.94 -3.14 -24.92
CA LYS A 409 8.33 -3.49 -26.20
C LYS A 409 7.13 -2.61 -26.55
N GLN A 410 6.42 -2.12 -25.53
CA GLN A 410 5.20 -1.33 -25.71
C GLN A 410 4.96 -0.43 -24.50
N PRO A 411 4.19 0.69 -24.64
CA PRO A 411 3.85 1.58 -23.54
C PRO A 411 3.09 0.86 -22.42
N LEU A 412 3.29 1.31 -21.17
CA LEU A 412 2.57 0.79 -19.99
C LEU A 412 1.04 0.92 -20.17
N LYS A 413 0.59 2.07 -20.68
CA LYS A 413 -0.83 2.32 -20.97
C LYS A 413 -1.41 1.25 -21.89
N THR A 414 -0.71 0.93 -23.00
CA THR A 414 -1.14 -0.12 -23.95
C THR A 414 -1.21 -1.49 -23.28
N ILE A 415 -0.23 -1.82 -22.42
CA ILE A 415 -0.28 -3.09 -21.67
C ILE A 415 -1.51 -3.14 -20.77
N TRP A 416 -1.79 -2.04 -20.06
CA TRP A 416 -2.89 -1.98 -19.08
C TRP A 416 -4.28 -1.99 -19.72
N GLU A 417 -4.44 -1.31 -20.85
CA GLU A 417 -5.72 -1.18 -21.54
C GLU A 417 -6.01 -2.36 -22.48
N ASP A 418 -4.99 -2.84 -23.21
CA ASP A 418 -5.19 -3.74 -24.35
C ASP A 418 -4.76 -5.19 -24.14
N SER A 419 -3.94 -5.49 -23.11
CA SER A 419 -3.50 -6.86 -22.87
C SER A 419 -4.68 -7.81 -22.65
N GLU A 420 -4.74 -8.89 -23.44
CA GLU A 420 -5.77 -9.91 -23.28
C GLU A 420 -5.73 -10.58 -21.90
N ARG A 421 -4.55 -10.71 -21.30
CA ARG A 421 -4.40 -11.24 -19.93
C ARG A 421 -5.01 -10.30 -18.90
N VAL A 422 -4.83 -8.98 -19.05
CA VAL A 422 -5.49 -7.99 -18.16
C VAL A 422 -7.00 -8.06 -18.34
N LYS A 423 -7.50 -8.11 -19.59
CA LYS A 423 -8.94 -8.24 -19.87
C LYS A 423 -9.53 -9.53 -19.30
N GLN A 424 -8.76 -10.63 -19.29
CA GLN A 424 -9.18 -11.88 -18.65
C GLN A 424 -9.27 -11.73 -17.12
N LEU A 425 -8.29 -11.08 -16.46
CA LEU A 425 -8.32 -10.83 -15.02
C LEU A 425 -9.54 -10.00 -14.62
N ARG A 426 -9.89 -8.98 -15.40
CA ARG A 426 -11.05 -8.11 -15.14
C ARG A 426 -12.41 -8.82 -15.26
N LYS A 427 -12.46 -9.99 -15.85
CA LYS A 427 -13.66 -10.83 -15.90
C LYS A 427 -13.82 -11.71 -14.65
N ILE A 428 -12.78 -11.81 -13.81
CA ILE A 428 -12.79 -12.66 -12.63
C ILE A 428 -13.39 -11.86 -11.46
N THR A 429 -14.56 -12.29 -11.04
CA THR A 429 -15.29 -11.70 -9.92
C THR A 429 -15.53 -12.74 -8.82
N ASN A 430 -16.14 -12.32 -7.73
CA ASN A 430 -16.54 -13.24 -6.68
C ASN A 430 -17.49 -14.34 -7.19
N ALA A 431 -18.30 -14.06 -8.22
CA ALA A 431 -19.16 -15.07 -8.86
C ALA A 431 -18.37 -16.19 -9.57
N SER A 432 -17.11 -15.98 -9.90
CA SER A 432 -16.24 -17.00 -10.48
C SER A 432 -15.90 -18.13 -9.49
N PHE A 433 -16.22 -17.94 -8.19
CA PHE A 433 -15.96 -18.89 -7.12
C PHE A 433 -17.21 -19.19 -6.30
N PRO A 434 -18.22 -19.88 -6.87
CA PRO A 434 -19.52 -20.09 -6.22
C PRO A 434 -19.41 -20.84 -4.88
N GLN A 435 -18.47 -21.79 -4.74
CA GLN A 435 -18.22 -22.48 -3.48
C GLN A 435 -17.68 -21.55 -2.38
N CYS A 436 -16.93 -20.49 -2.75
CA CYS A 436 -16.44 -19.49 -1.79
C CYS A 436 -17.54 -18.50 -1.39
N LEU A 437 -18.48 -18.20 -2.28
CA LEU A 437 -19.66 -17.37 -1.94
C LEU A 437 -20.53 -18.03 -0.89
N ALA A 438 -20.69 -19.35 -0.95
CA ALA A 438 -21.48 -20.13 0.00
C ALA A 438 -20.69 -20.55 1.24
N CYS A 439 -19.39 -20.27 1.32
CA CYS A 439 -18.52 -20.75 2.38
C CYS A 439 -18.80 -20.04 3.71
N GLU A 440 -18.97 -20.81 4.78
CA GLU A 440 -19.19 -20.29 6.13
C GLU A 440 -17.95 -19.65 6.77
N ALA A 441 -16.73 -19.95 6.26
CA ALA A 441 -15.49 -19.33 6.69
C ALA A 441 -15.04 -18.18 5.78
N ARG A 442 -15.94 -17.69 4.91
CA ARG A 442 -15.62 -16.64 3.93
C ARG A 442 -15.06 -15.37 4.58
N ASP A 443 -15.65 -14.94 5.70
CA ASP A 443 -15.29 -13.71 6.41
C ASP A 443 -13.90 -13.78 7.07
N TYR A 444 -13.35 -14.99 7.21
CA TYR A 444 -12.03 -15.27 7.76
C TYR A 444 -11.01 -15.67 6.69
N CYS A 445 -11.35 -15.51 5.41
CA CYS A 445 -10.56 -16.04 4.30
C CYS A 445 -9.98 -14.91 3.43
N ALA A 446 -8.66 -14.76 3.45
CA ALA A 446 -7.94 -13.91 2.51
C ALA A 446 -7.74 -14.64 1.17
N ARG A 447 -8.80 -14.71 0.33
CA ARG A 447 -8.71 -15.32 -1.01
C ARG A 447 -7.65 -14.64 -1.85
N CYS A 448 -6.89 -15.43 -2.62
CA CYS A 448 -5.82 -14.92 -3.45
C CYS A 448 -5.66 -15.75 -4.74
N LEU A 449 -5.87 -15.11 -5.89
CA LEU A 449 -5.69 -15.75 -7.20
C LEU A 449 -4.26 -16.21 -7.42
N VAL A 450 -3.29 -15.44 -6.91
CA VAL A 450 -1.86 -15.71 -7.07
C VAL A 450 -1.45 -16.97 -6.30
N ARG A 451 -1.93 -17.13 -5.05
CA ARG A 451 -1.67 -18.34 -4.27
C ARG A 451 -2.31 -19.57 -4.89
N ASN A 452 -3.54 -19.43 -5.41
CA ASN A 452 -4.18 -20.50 -6.15
C ASN A 452 -3.30 -20.91 -7.34
N TYR A 453 -2.91 -19.95 -8.16
CA TYR A 453 -2.11 -20.16 -9.37
C TYR A 453 -0.74 -20.79 -9.07
N ASN A 454 0.03 -20.18 -8.16
CA ASN A 454 1.41 -20.60 -7.88
C ASN A 454 1.49 -22.01 -7.25
N GLU A 455 0.50 -22.40 -6.43
CA GLU A 455 0.51 -23.69 -5.74
C GLU A 455 -0.27 -24.80 -6.48
N SER A 456 -0.94 -24.47 -7.59
CA SER A 456 -1.67 -25.45 -8.40
C SER A 456 -0.96 -25.84 -9.71
N GLY A 457 0.19 -25.20 -9.99
CA GLY A 457 0.87 -25.37 -11.28
C GLY A 457 0.25 -24.55 -12.41
N GLY A 458 -0.35 -23.38 -12.10
CA GLY A 458 -0.82 -22.43 -13.10
C GLY A 458 -2.35 -22.30 -13.23
N ASP A 459 -3.14 -22.85 -12.32
CA ASP A 459 -4.61 -22.72 -12.33
C ASP A 459 -5.09 -21.77 -11.22
N MET A 460 -5.45 -20.54 -11.55
CA MET A 460 -5.96 -19.55 -10.62
C MET A 460 -7.36 -19.85 -10.06
N PHE A 461 -8.11 -20.74 -10.70
CA PHE A 461 -9.44 -21.15 -10.25
C PHE A 461 -9.41 -22.36 -9.30
N LYS A 462 -8.28 -23.06 -9.22
CA LYS A 462 -8.10 -24.15 -8.28
C LYS A 462 -7.88 -23.60 -6.86
N ILE A 463 -8.88 -23.77 -6.00
CA ILE A 463 -8.84 -23.27 -4.64
C ILE A 463 -7.72 -23.95 -3.85
N ASN A 464 -6.96 -23.13 -3.13
CA ASN A 464 -5.88 -23.60 -2.28
C ASN A 464 -6.43 -24.18 -0.97
N GLU A 465 -6.38 -25.50 -0.81
CA GLU A 465 -6.92 -26.19 0.35
C GLU A 465 -6.24 -25.81 1.69
N HIS A 466 -4.95 -25.49 1.66
CA HIS A 466 -4.25 -25.07 2.88
C HIS A 466 -4.89 -23.79 3.45
N PHE A 467 -5.12 -22.78 2.60
CA PHE A 467 -5.74 -21.52 3.02
C PHE A 467 -7.22 -21.68 3.38
N CYS A 468 -7.95 -22.60 2.75
CA CYS A 468 -9.29 -22.95 3.20
C CYS A 468 -9.25 -23.48 4.66
N LYS A 469 -8.35 -24.42 4.97
CA LYS A 469 -8.20 -24.97 6.33
C LYS A 469 -7.80 -23.88 7.33
N VAL A 470 -6.92 -22.96 6.94
CA VAL A 470 -6.54 -21.80 7.79
C VAL A 470 -7.74 -20.88 8.03
N ALA A 471 -8.59 -20.62 7.03
CA ALA A 471 -9.80 -19.80 7.19
C ALA A 471 -10.79 -20.44 8.19
N PHE A 472 -11.02 -21.75 8.09
CA PHE A 472 -11.83 -22.49 9.06
C PHE A 472 -11.22 -22.50 10.47
N LEU A 473 -9.90 -22.57 10.57
CA LEU A 473 -9.19 -22.47 11.83
C LEU A 473 -9.39 -21.07 12.46
N ASN A 474 -9.20 -20.00 11.71
CA ASN A 474 -9.46 -18.62 12.16
C ASN A 474 -10.90 -18.47 12.66
N LYS A 475 -11.88 -18.90 11.85
CA LYS A 475 -13.30 -18.89 12.24
C LYS A 475 -13.51 -19.55 13.59
N ARG A 476 -13.06 -20.80 13.74
CA ARG A 476 -13.22 -21.58 14.96
C ARG A 476 -12.60 -20.89 16.17
N LEU A 477 -11.37 -20.41 16.07
CA LEU A 477 -10.69 -19.75 17.19
C LEU A 477 -11.38 -18.46 17.60
N VAL A 478 -11.76 -17.61 16.65
CA VAL A 478 -12.48 -16.35 16.94
C VAL A 478 -13.81 -16.64 17.61
N GLU A 479 -14.60 -17.62 17.12
CA GLU A 479 -15.87 -18.01 17.72
C GLU A 479 -15.68 -18.59 19.14
N GLU A 480 -14.66 -19.41 19.37
CA GLU A 480 -14.32 -19.96 20.69
C GLU A 480 -13.95 -18.84 21.69
N TYR A 481 -13.13 -17.87 21.27
CA TYR A 481 -12.70 -16.77 22.14
C TYR A 481 -13.85 -15.81 22.45
N ARG A 482 -14.71 -15.52 21.46
CA ARG A 482 -15.96 -14.75 21.68
C ARG A 482 -16.90 -15.45 22.66
N ALA A 483 -17.10 -16.76 22.52
CA ALA A 483 -17.95 -17.53 23.42
C ALA A 483 -17.43 -17.56 24.87
N LYS A 484 -16.11 -17.44 25.06
CA LYS A 484 -15.48 -17.32 26.38
C LYS A 484 -15.46 -15.89 26.94
N GLY A 485 -15.97 -14.90 26.21
CA GLY A 485 -15.89 -13.48 26.59
C GLY A 485 -14.47 -12.94 26.62
N LEU A 486 -13.56 -13.55 25.86
CA LEU A 486 -12.15 -13.14 25.74
C LEU A 486 -11.92 -12.23 24.50
N LEU A 487 -12.90 -12.16 23.64
CA LEU A 487 -13.01 -11.27 22.47
C LEU A 487 -14.31 -10.50 22.54
#